data_ea09757b595542cc9b5370af7a8ea4c9
#
_entry.id   ea09757b595542cc9b5370af7a8ea4c9
#
_cell.length_a   1.000
_cell.length_b   1.000
_cell.length_c   1.000
_cell.angle_alpha   90.00
_cell.angle_beta   90.00
_cell.angle_gamma   90.00
#
_symmetry.space_group_name_H-M   'P 1'
#
loop_
_entity.id
_entity.type
_entity.pdbx_description
1 polymer ?
#
loop_
_entity_poly.entity_id
_entity_poly.type
_entity_poly.pdbx_seq_one_letter_code
_entity_poly.pdbx_strand_id
1 'polypeptide(L)'
;MNCRLAICQINPKLGVVADNLQDHHLWLDRCIEQKADLALFPELSLTGYILRDLTSEIALTLDSTEISELIARSTDISFAFGFVEHSRDHRFYNSTVFAEDGVIKHVHRKVHLPDYGIFEEGRYFAPGNNFTTFESKHGRFGILICEDAWHLSSGWLHFLQGADAILIPVASPSRGIENSDMHLASQQSWHELCAAQAKFLQTWVVRCNRIGYEDGVLFDGESAINSPMGGVVASAHQSEEELLIYQLNSDALKRARVETPLLRDAQANLVRRQLAIISNDPDLDNLLNDE
;
A
#
# COMPACT_ATOMS: atom_id res chain seq x y z
N MET A 1 -11.35 -3.02 -15.35
CA MET A 1 -11.30 -2.06 -14.24
C MET A 1 -11.99 -0.76 -14.65
N ASN A 2 -12.88 -0.26 -13.83
CA ASN A 2 -13.47 1.06 -13.96
C ASN A 2 -13.86 1.47 -12.53
N CYS A 3 -13.01 2.24 -11.85
CA CYS A 3 -13.08 2.46 -10.42
C CYS A 3 -12.81 3.95 -10.10
N ARG A 4 -13.78 4.61 -9.48
CA ARG A 4 -13.62 5.95 -8.93
C ARG A 4 -12.95 5.83 -7.55
N LEU A 5 -11.64 6.02 -7.53
CA LEU A 5 -10.82 5.85 -6.33
C LEU A 5 -10.70 7.16 -5.57
N ALA A 6 -10.78 7.06 -4.24
CA ALA A 6 -10.51 8.11 -3.29
C ALA A 6 -9.24 7.81 -2.51
N ILE A 7 -8.31 8.74 -2.43
CA ILE A 7 -7.19 8.71 -1.49
C ILE A 7 -7.54 9.61 -0.31
N CYS A 8 -7.50 9.05 0.89
CA CYS A 8 -7.74 9.76 2.14
C CYS A 8 -6.39 10.16 2.77
N GLN A 9 -5.83 11.29 2.35
CA GLN A 9 -4.63 11.84 2.98
C GLN A 9 -5.01 12.48 4.30
N ILE A 10 -4.77 11.77 5.41
CA ILE A 10 -5.23 12.11 6.76
C ILE A 10 -4.07 12.25 7.75
N ASN A 11 -4.38 12.81 8.91
CA ASN A 11 -3.47 12.94 10.06
C ASN A 11 -3.91 12.01 11.20
N PRO A 12 -3.54 10.72 11.20
CA PRO A 12 -3.89 9.81 12.29
C PRO A 12 -3.26 10.25 13.61
N LYS A 13 -3.99 10.10 14.70
CA LYS A 13 -3.53 10.38 16.06
C LYS A 13 -2.77 9.18 16.62
N LEU A 14 -1.55 9.39 17.07
CA LEU A 14 -0.68 8.34 17.57
C LEU A 14 -1.29 7.61 18.78
N GLY A 15 -1.57 6.32 18.64
CA GLY A 15 -2.10 5.45 19.70
C GLY A 15 -3.56 5.70 20.10
N VAL A 16 -4.28 6.63 19.47
CA VAL A 16 -5.66 6.99 19.85
C VAL A 16 -6.66 6.32 18.90
N VAL A 17 -6.79 5.00 19.03
CA VAL A 17 -7.60 4.15 18.12
C VAL A 17 -9.05 4.62 18.02
N ALA A 18 -9.68 5.01 19.12
CA ALA A 18 -11.09 5.44 19.12
C ALA A 18 -11.32 6.69 18.27
N ASP A 19 -10.44 7.69 18.37
CA ASP A 19 -10.51 8.90 17.57
C ASP A 19 -10.24 8.61 16.09
N ASN A 20 -9.22 7.79 15.80
CA ASN A 20 -8.89 7.40 14.43
C ASN A 20 -10.03 6.59 13.79
N LEU A 21 -10.70 5.72 14.55
CA LEU A 21 -11.88 5.00 14.08
C LEU A 21 -13.02 5.97 13.68
N GLN A 22 -13.29 6.97 14.52
CA GLN A 22 -14.26 7.98 14.23
C GLN A 22 -13.88 8.81 12.98
N ASP A 23 -12.61 9.18 12.85
CA ASP A 23 -12.10 9.88 11.67
C ASP A 23 -12.26 9.02 10.40
N HIS A 24 -11.99 7.69 10.46
CA HIS A 24 -12.26 6.79 9.33
C HIS A 24 -13.73 6.83 8.90
N HIS A 25 -14.66 6.78 9.83
CA HIS A 25 -16.09 6.90 9.49
C HIS A 25 -16.42 8.21 8.78
N LEU A 26 -15.92 9.33 9.29
CA LEU A 26 -16.15 10.66 8.68
C LEU A 26 -15.54 10.74 7.26
N TRP A 27 -14.36 10.17 7.06
CA TRP A 27 -13.72 10.16 5.73
C TRP A 27 -14.44 9.22 4.76
N LEU A 28 -14.92 8.06 5.21
CA LEU A 28 -15.76 7.18 4.40
C LEU A 28 -17.06 7.86 3.98
N ASP A 29 -17.72 8.62 4.87
CA ASP A 29 -18.90 9.40 4.51
C ASP A 29 -18.59 10.41 3.40
N ARG A 30 -17.48 11.15 3.49
CA ARG A 30 -17.03 12.06 2.42
C ARG A 30 -16.75 11.32 1.11
N CYS A 31 -16.13 10.14 1.16
CA CYS A 31 -15.91 9.31 -0.03
C CYS A 31 -17.23 8.91 -0.70
N ILE A 32 -18.23 8.50 0.09
CA ILE A 32 -19.55 8.09 -0.38
C ILE A 32 -20.28 9.30 -1.01
N GLU A 33 -20.26 10.47 -0.36
CA GLU A 33 -20.82 11.72 -0.90
C GLU A 33 -20.19 12.08 -2.26
N GLN A 34 -18.89 11.85 -2.43
CA GLN A 34 -18.18 12.04 -3.70
C GLN A 34 -18.36 10.89 -4.68
N LYS A 35 -19.20 9.89 -4.35
CA LYS A 35 -19.48 8.71 -5.18
C LYS A 35 -18.21 7.93 -5.54
N ALA A 36 -17.29 7.79 -4.59
CA ALA A 36 -16.14 6.93 -4.74
C ALA A 36 -16.56 5.45 -4.63
N ASP A 37 -15.94 4.61 -5.42
CA ASP A 37 -16.12 3.16 -5.40
C ASP A 37 -15.17 2.48 -4.40
N LEU A 38 -13.98 3.07 -4.22
CA LEU A 38 -12.90 2.54 -3.40
C LEU A 38 -12.19 3.69 -2.67
N ALA A 39 -11.95 3.53 -1.37
CA ALA A 39 -11.13 4.44 -0.58
C ALA A 39 -9.81 3.78 -0.13
N LEU A 40 -8.71 4.54 -0.14
CA LEU A 40 -7.42 4.11 0.37
C LEU A 40 -6.98 5.04 1.49
N PHE A 41 -6.70 4.46 2.66
CA PHE A 41 -6.13 5.13 3.83
C PHE A 41 -4.62 4.86 3.94
N PRO A 42 -3.87 5.70 4.69
CA PRO A 42 -2.44 5.53 4.89
C PRO A 42 -2.05 4.26 5.67
N GLU A 43 -0.76 3.98 5.69
CA GLU A 43 -0.14 2.97 6.56
C GLU A 43 -0.45 3.26 8.03
N LEU A 44 -0.84 2.21 8.79
CA LEU A 44 -1.19 2.30 10.21
C LEU A 44 -2.18 3.44 10.53
N SER A 45 -3.09 3.75 9.62
CA SER A 45 -4.03 4.86 9.72
C SER A 45 -4.96 4.78 10.94
N LEU A 46 -5.24 3.57 11.44
CA LEU A 46 -6.09 3.37 12.61
C LEU A 46 -5.32 3.52 13.94
N THR A 47 -4.01 3.27 13.93
CA THR A 47 -3.22 3.19 15.18
C THR A 47 -2.17 4.29 15.33
N GLY A 48 -1.77 4.95 14.23
CA GLY A 48 -0.56 5.78 14.17
C GLY A 48 0.68 4.93 13.92
N TYR A 49 1.83 5.58 13.64
CA TYR A 49 3.02 4.90 13.13
C TYR A 49 4.15 4.77 14.16
N ILE A 50 4.55 5.86 14.85
CA ILE A 50 5.70 5.84 15.79
C ILE A 50 5.25 5.39 17.19
N LEU A 51 4.79 4.15 17.27
CA LEU A 51 4.14 3.61 18.47
C LEU A 51 5.10 3.12 19.53
N ARG A 52 6.26 2.59 19.15
CA ARG A 52 7.24 2.04 20.10
C ARG A 52 6.58 1.03 21.06
N ASP A 53 6.75 1.23 22.37
CA ASP A 53 6.20 0.33 23.40
C ASP A 53 4.66 0.30 23.44
N LEU A 54 3.97 1.32 22.87
CA LEU A 54 2.50 1.30 22.73
C LEU A 54 2.01 0.24 21.75
N THR A 55 2.88 -0.29 20.88
CA THR A 55 2.50 -1.28 19.85
C THR A 55 1.68 -2.43 20.43
N SER A 56 2.11 -3.00 21.56
CA SER A 56 1.41 -4.14 22.18
C SER A 56 0.11 -3.75 22.89
N GLU A 57 -0.04 -2.50 23.32
CA GLU A 57 -1.20 -2.02 24.07
C GLU A 57 -2.40 -1.69 23.17
N ILE A 58 -2.10 -1.21 21.94
CA ILE A 58 -3.15 -0.73 21.02
C ILE A 58 -3.40 -1.68 19.84
N ALA A 59 -2.69 -2.81 19.79
CA ALA A 59 -2.83 -3.79 18.72
C ALA A 59 -4.21 -4.44 18.74
N LEU A 60 -4.81 -4.61 17.57
CA LEU A 60 -6.15 -5.13 17.37
C LEU A 60 -6.10 -6.51 16.69
N THR A 61 -7.04 -7.38 17.02
CA THR A 61 -7.25 -8.60 16.24
C THR A 61 -8.18 -8.34 15.06
N LEU A 62 -8.14 -9.20 14.04
CA LEU A 62 -9.02 -9.05 12.85
C LEU A 62 -10.52 -9.19 13.20
N ASP A 63 -10.84 -9.74 14.36
CA ASP A 63 -12.20 -9.93 14.89
C ASP A 63 -12.53 -8.98 16.06
N SER A 64 -11.67 -7.98 16.35
CA SER A 64 -11.98 -6.95 17.34
C SER A 64 -13.20 -6.12 16.94
N THR A 65 -13.82 -5.47 17.93
CA THR A 65 -15.01 -4.63 17.71
C THR A 65 -14.73 -3.51 16.72
N GLU A 66 -13.60 -2.83 16.86
CA GLU A 66 -13.18 -1.69 16.04
C GLU A 66 -13.01 -2.11 14.57
N ILE A 67 -12.36 -3.25 14.33
CA ILE A 67 -12.18 -3.79 12.98
C ILE A 67 -13.54 -4.22 12.40
N SER A 68 -14.36 -4.92 13.19
CA SER A 68 -15.69 -5.37 12.75
C SER A 68 -16.61 -4.20 12.39
N GLU A 69 -16.55 -3.09 13.16
CA GLU A 69 -17.30 -1.86 12.90
C GLU A 69 -16.87 -1.21 11.57
N LEU A 70 -15.57 -1.12 11.30
CA LEU A 70 -15.08 -0.64 10.00
C LEU A 70 -15.50 -1.57 8.87
N ILE A 71 -15.32 -2.87 9.01
CA ILE A 71 -15.67 -3.83 7.96
C ILE A 71 -17.15 -3.72 7.56
N ALA A 72 -18.05 -3.47 8.52
CA ALA A 72 -19.47 -3.27 8.24
C ALA A 72 -19.71 -2.11 7.25
N ARG A 73 -18.89 -1.03 7.27
CA ARG A 73 -18.98 0.10 6.33
C ARG A 73 -18.65 -0.30 4.89
N SER A 74 -17.99 -1.43 4.70
CA SER A 74 -17.63 -1.88 3.35
C SER A 74 -18.82 -2.39 2.52
N THR A 75 -20.02 -2.43 3.08
CA THR A 75 -21.27 -2.60 2.33
C THR A 75 -21.60 -1.40 1.43
N ASP A 76 -21.14 -0.21 1.82
CA ASP A 76 -21.44 1.04 1.12
C ASP A 76 -20.32 1.43 0.15
N ILE A 77 -19.07 1.18 0.51
CA ILE A 77 -17.89 1.52 -0.26
C ILE A 77 -16.76 0.53 0.05
N SER A 78 -16.06 0.02 -0.97
CA SER A 78 -14.83 -0.77 -0.75
C SER A 78 -13.71 0.11 -0.20
N PHE A 79 -12.87 -0.38 0.72
CA PHE A 79 -11.74 0.42 1.20
C PHE A 79 -10.61 -0.42 1.76
N ALA A 80 -9.41 0.20 1.81
CA ALA A 80 -8.24 -0.36 2.46
C ALA A 80 -7.74 0.58 3.56
N PHE A 81 -7.38 0.04 4.72
CA PHE A 81 -6.86 0.77 5.87
C PHE A 81 -5.78 -0.02 6.62
N GLY A 82 -4.88 0.70 7.30
CA GLY A 82 -3.76 0.12 8.03
C GLY A 82 -3.93 0.14 9.55
N PHE A 83 -3.46 -0.90 10.23
CA PHE A 83 -3.46 -0.99 11.69
C PHE A 83 -2.38 -1.95 12.21
N VAL A 84 -2.10 -1.89 13.50
CA VAL A 84 -1.27 -2.90 14.19
C VAL A 84 -2.13 -4.14 14.45
N GLU A 85 -1.84 -5.22 13.71
CA GLU A 85 -2.52 -6.50 13.90
C GLU A 85 -1.86 -7.31 15.02
N HIS A 86 -2.65 -7.76 15.99
CA HIS A 86 -2.28 -8.80 16.93
C HIS A 86 -2.80 -10.15 16.44
N SER A 87 -1.90 -11.03 16.04
CA SER A 87 -2.25 -12.33 15.49
C SER A 87 -2.53 -13.37 16.58
N ARG A 88 -3.16 -14.50 16.21
CA ARG A 88 -3.50 -15.59 17.15
C ARG A 88 -2.28 -16.25 17.79
N ASP A 89 -1.12 -16.17 17.15
CA ASP A 89 0.16 -16.68 17.64
C ASP A 89 0.98 -15.60 18.38
N HIS A 90 0.29 -14.54 18.81
CA HIS A 90 0.83 -13.44 19.63
C HIS A 90 1.97 -12.64 18.98
N ARG A 91 2.01 -12.58 17.65
CA ARG A 91 2.88 -11.67 16.92
C ARG A 91 2.13 -10.41 16.52
N PHE A 92 2.86 -9.29 16.43
CA PHE A 92 2.33 -8.03 15.93
C PHE A 92 2.79 -7.84 14.48
N TYR A 93 1.89 -7.33 13.65
CA TYR A 93 2.17 -7.04 12.24
C TYR A 93 1.71 -5.62 11.90
N ASN A 94 2.45 -4.97 11.04
CA ASN A 94 1.97 -3.82 10.29
C ASN A 94 1.11 -4.36 9.14
N SER A 95 -0.20 -4.22 9.27
CA SER A 95 -1.17 -4.86 8.38
C SER A 95 -2.08 -3.86 7.69
N THR A 96 -2.41 -4.14 6.43
CA THR A 96 -3.45 -3.46 5.67
C THR A 96 -4.55 -4.44 5.32
N VAL A 97 -5.78 -4.10 5.71
CA VAL A 97 -7.00 -4.83 5.34
C VAL A 97 -7.64 -4.16 4.12
N PHE A 98 -8.09 -4.98 3.16
CA PHE A 98 -9.03 -4.56 2.13
C PHE A 98 -10.41 -5.15 2.45
N ALA A 99 -11.39 -4.27 2.63
CA ALA A 99 -12.76 -4.61 2.96
C ALA A 99 -13.71 -4.29 1.80
N GLU A 100 -14.62 -5.22 1.51
CA GLU A 100 -15.62 -5.10 0.45
C GLU A 100 -16.84 -5.95 0.79
N ASP A 101 -18.04 -5.43 0.51
CA ASP A 101 -19.32 -6.12 0.70
C ASP A 101 -19.50 -6.70 2.12
N GLY A 102 -19.08 -5.98 3.15
CA GLY A 102 -19.21 -6.36 4.56
C GLY A 102 -18.23 -7.43 5.02
N VAL A 103 -17.20 -7.77 4.23
CA VAL A 103 -16.22 -8.80 4.57
C VAL A 103 -14.77 -8.35 4.29
N ILE A 104 -13.84 -8.96 4.97
CA ILE A 104 -12.42 -8.85 4.65
C ILE A 104 -12.14 -9.67 3.40
N LYS A 105 -11.73 -9.03 2.30
CA LYS A 105 -11.32 -9.70 1.07
C LYS A 105 -9.85 -10.06 1.07
N HIS A 106 -9.02 -9.23 1.69
CA HIS A 106 -7.57 -9.44 1.72
C HIS A 106 -6.96 -8.80 2.96
N VAL A 107 -5.90 -9.43 3.47
CA VAL A 107 -5.02 -8.88 4.50
C VAL A 107 -3.58 -8.99 3.98
N HIS A 108 -2.91 -7.87 3.85
CA HIS A 108 -1.49 -7.82 3.56
C HIS A 108 -0.73 -7.43 4.84
N ARG A 109 0.24 -8.23 5.25
CA ARG A 109 1.18 -7.95 6.33
C ARG A 109 2.49 -7.49 5.71
N LYS A 110 2.99 -6.34 6.13
CA LYS A 110 4.25 -5.77 5.61
C LYS A 110 5.38 -6.79 5.67
N VAL A 111 6.04 -7.02 4.54
CA VAL A 111 7.10 -8.03 4.41
C VAL A 111 8.46 -7.42 4.71
N HIS A 112 8.72 -6.24 4.18
CA HIS A 112 9.99 -5.54 4.35
C HIS A 112 9.85 -4.50 5.47
N LEU A 113 10.46 -4.80 6.61
CA LEU A 113 10.45 -3.95 7.79
C LEU A 113 11.74 -3.11 7.81
N PRO A 114 11.67 -1.78 7.64
CA PRO A 114 12.88 -0.95 7.69
C PRO A 114 13.44 -0.86 9.11
N ASP A 115 14.75 -1.10 9.25
CA ASP A 115 15.53 -1.00 10.48
C ASP A 115 16.76 -0.10 10.26
N TYR A 116 16.57 1.01 9.53
CA TYR A 116 17.63 1.97 9.25
C TYR A 116 17.13 3.41 9.46
N GLY A 117 18.06 4.33 9.71
CA GLY A 117 17.77 5.74 9.95
C GLY A 117 16.95 5.93 11.22
N ILE A 118 15.69 6.36 11.08
CA ILE A 118 14.76 6.53 12.22
C ILE A 118 13.81 5.34 12.38
N PHE A 119 13.90 4.35 11.51
CA PHE A 119 13.02 3.19 11.53
C PHE A 119 13.56 2.09 12.43
N GLU A 120 12.66 1.47 13.19
CA GLU A 120 12.94 0.36 14.12
C GLU A 120 11.81 -0.68 14.05
N GLU A 121 11.25 -0.91 12.84
CA GLU A 121 10.05 -1.74 12.69
C GLU A 121 10.28 -3.21 13.09
N GLY A 122 11.45 -3.78 12.76
CA GLY A 122 11.78 -5.16 13.12
C GLY A 122 11.90 -5.41 14.63
N ARG A 123 11.98 -4.35 15.43
CA ARG A 123 11.92 -4.46 16.90
C ARG A 123 10.51 -4.78 17.40
N TYR A 124 9.47 -4.32 16.69
CA TYR A 124 8.08 -4.37 17.17
C TYR A 124 7.20 -5.29 16.33
N PHE A 125 7.50 -5.44 15.05
CA PHE A 125 6.67 -6.19 14.10
C PHE A 125 7.38 -7.46 13.61
N ALA A 126 6.59 -8.49 13.39
CA ALA A 126 7.02 -9.64 12.61
C ALA A 126 6.80 -9.36 11.11
N PRO A 127 7.68 -9.85 10.22
CA PRO A 127 7.51 -9.69 8.78
C PRO A 127 6.37 -10.58 8.27
N GLY A 128 5.64 -10.08 7.27
CA GLY A 128 4.81 -10.89 6.38
C GLY A 128 5.69 -11.84 5.54
N ASN A 129 5.05 -12.70 4.76
CA ASN A 129 5.78 -13.74 4.02
C ASN A 129 5.31 -13.95 2.58
N ASN A 130 4.41 -13.10 2.08
CA ASN A 130 3.91 -13.25 0.71
C ASN A 130 3.47 -11.91 0.09
N PHE A 131 3.42 -11.92 -1.25
CA PHE A 131 2.83 -10.86 -2.06
C PHE A 131 1.79 -11.51 -2.97
N THR A 132 0.51 -11.36 -2.62
CA THR A 132 -0.61 -11.98 -3.31
C THR A 132 -1.58 -10.92 -3.81
N THR A 133 -1.99 -11.01 -5.08
CA THR A 133 -3.10 -10.22 -5.60
C THR A 133 -4.43 -10.81 -5.16
N PHE A 134 -5.46 -9.99 -5.16
CA PHE A 134 -6.83 -10.43 -4.85
C PHE A 134 -7.83 -9.82 -5.83
N GLU A 135 -8.95 -10.51 -6.01
CA GLU A 135 -10.06 -10.03 -6.84
C GLU A 135 -11.01 -9.16 -6.02
N SER A 136 -11.37 -8.02 -6.59
CA SER A 136 -12.42 -7.12 -6.13
C SER A 136 -13.42 -6.90 -7.26
N LYS A 137 -14.63 -6.45 -6.95
CA LYS A 137 -15.60 -6.02 -7.96
C LYS A 137 -15.08 -4.89 -8.86
N HIS A 138 -14.01 -4.23 -8.47
CA HIS A 138 -13.41 -3.10 -9.21
C HIS A 138 -12.21 -3.51 -10.08
N GLY A 139 -11.66 -4.71 -9.91
CA GLY A 139 -10.47 -5.22 -10.62
C GLY A 139 -9.57 -6.05 -9.72
N ARG A 140 -8.40 -6.42 -10.24
CA ARG A 140 -7.39 -7.17 -9.48
C ARG A 140 -6.39 -6.23 -8.84
N PHE A 141 -6.26 -6.31 -7.51
CA PHE A 141 -5.40 -5.44 -6.74
C PHE A 141 -4.23 -6.18 -6.08
N GLY A 142 -3.09 -5.48 -5.94
CA GLY A 142 -2.02 -5.82 -5.01
C GLY A 142 -1.90 -4.73 -3.94
N ILE A 143 -1.34 -5.08 -2.79
CA ILE A 143 -1.02 -4.13 -1.71
C ILE A 143 0.47 -4.23 -1.41
N LEU A 144 1.15 -3.08 -1.32
CA LEU A 144 2.53 -2.93 -0.86
C LEU A 144 2.55 -1.87 0.24
N ILE A 145 2.90 -2.26 1.46
CA ILE A 145 2.96 -1.29 2.57
C ILE A 145 4.33 -0.62 2.56
N CYS A 146 4.35 0.68 2.22
CA CYS A 146 5.52 1.56 2.35
C CYS A 146 6.82 0.93 1.81
N GLU A 147 7.70 0.42 2.70
CA GLU A 147 9.00 -0.19 2.36
C GLU A 147 8.88 -1.35 1.37
N ASP A 148 7.76 -2.08 1.36
CA ASP A 148 7.55 -3.14 0.37
C ASP A 148 7.69 -2.63 -1.07
N ALA A 149 7.30 -1.39 -1.33
CA ALA A 149 7.38 -0.80 -2.65
C ALA A 149 8.82 -0.48 -3.10
N TRP A 150 9.76 -0.31 -2.17
CA TRP A 150 11.17 -0.05 -2.47
C TRP A 150 11.90 -1.29 -2.99
N HIS A 151 11.36 -2.47 -2.73
CA HIS A 151 11.86 -3.74 -3.24
C HIS A 151 11.17 -4.07 -4.56
N LEU A 152 11.88 -3.90 -5.68
CA LEU A 152 11.31 -4.07 -7.03
C LEU A 152 10.68 -5.45 -7.26
N SER A 153 11.19 -6.49 -6.59
CA SER A 153 10.63 -7.85 -6.62
C SER A 153 9.18 -7.90 -6.12
N SER A 154 8.82 -7.08 -5.13
CA SER A 154 7.46 -7.05 -4.56
C SER A 154 6.42 -6.60 -5.60
N GLY A 155 6.68 -5.48 -6.27
CA GLY A 155 5.85 -5.00 -7.36
C GLY A 155 5.82 -5.95 -8.55
N TRP A 156 6.98 -6.55 -8.89
CA TRP A 156 7.07 -7.51 -9.98
C TRP A 156 6.26 -8.79 -9.73
N LEU A 157 6.18 -9.27 -8.49
CA LEU A 157 5.32 -10.39 -8.12
C LEU A 157 3.83 -10.07 -8.34
N HIS A 158 3.38 -8.86 -8.02
CA HIS A 158 2.02 -8.42 -8.33
C HIS A 158 1.79 -8.28 -9.84
N PHE A 159 2.78 -7.79 -10.59
CA PHE A 159 2.72 -7.72 -12.05
C PHE A 159 2.53 -9.11 -12.67
N LEU A 160 3.32 -10.10 -12.29
CA LEU A 160 3.18 -11.47 -12.79
C LEU A 160 1.81 -12.09 -12.51
N GLN A 161 1.18 -11.69 -11.42
CA GLN A 161 -0.18 -12.09 -11.06
C GLN A 161 -1.25 -11.26 -11.77
N GLY A 162 -0.85 -10.31 -12.62
CA GLY A 162 -1.75 -9.52 -13.45
C GLY A 162 -2.51 -8.42 -12.72
N ALA A 163 -1.92 -7.83 -11.66
CA ALA A 163 -2.53 -6.71 -10.94
C ALA A 163 -2.93 -5.57 -11.88
N ASP A 164 -4.16 -5.07 -11.74
CA ASP A 164 -4.65 -3.88 -12.43
C ASP A 164 -4.23 -2.60 -11.71
N ALA A 165 -4.17 -2.67 -10.38
CA ALA A 165 -3.64 -1.60 -9.55
C ALA A 165 -2.87 -2.14 -8.34
N ILE A 166 -1.84 -1.39 -7.94
CA ILE A 166 -1.08 -1.60 -6.71
C ILE A 166 -1.40 -0.44 -5.78
N LEU A 167 -1.96 -0.76 -4.61
CA LEU A 167 -2.27 0.19 -3.54
C LEU A 167 -1.07 0.25 -2.59
N ILE A 168 -0.56 1.46 -2.35
CA ILE A 168 0.63 1.68 -1.51
C ILE A 168 0.25 2.62 -0.36
N PRO A 169 -0.28 2.09 0.77
CA PRO A 169 -0.41 2.85 2.00
C PRO A 169 0.99 3.14 2.57
N VAL A 170 1.21 4.39 2.98
CA VAL A 170 2.52 4.91 3.34
C VAL A 170 2.45 5.76 4.61
N ALA A 171 3.49 5.67 5.43
CA ALA A 171 3.83 6.62 6.49
C ALA A 171 5.30 7.06 6.31
N SER A 172 5.55 7.77 5.19
CA SER A 172 6.90 8.21 4.84
C SER A 172 7.20 9.57 5.45
N PRO A 173 8.25 9.66 6.27
CA PRO A 173 8.66 10.93 6.85
C PRO A 173 9.34 11.85 5.83
N SER A 174 9.16 13.15 6.05
CA SER A 174 9.84 14.20 5.30
C SER A 174 11.32 14.19 5.59
N ARG A 175 12.16 13.96 4.59
CA ARG A 175 13.62 13.87 4.75
C ARG A 175 14.38 14.51 3.61
N GLY A 176 15.56 15.04 3.96
CA GLY A 176 16.57 15.53 3.03
C GLY A 176 16.13 16.83 2.35
N ILE A 177 16.71 17.94 2.77
CA ILE A 177 16.61 19.21 2.04
C ILE A 177 17.72 19.18 1.00
N GLU A 178 17.37 18.92 -0.26
CA GLU A 178 18.30 19.06 -1.38
C GLU A 178 18.07 20.41 -2.05
N ASN A 179 19.06 21.28 -1.94
CA ASN A 179 19.16 22.59 -2.61
C ASN A 179 18.08 23.63 -2.27
N SER A 180 18.22 24.83 -2.84
CA SER A 180 17.39 26.00 -2.62
C SER A 180 15.91 25.89 -3.05
N ASP A 181 15.48 24.80 -3.66
CA ASP A 181 14.17 24.68 -4.30
C ASP A 181 13.09 23.97 -3.44
N MET A 182 13.36 23.78 -2.14
CA MET A 182 12.42 23.22 -1.15
C MET A 182 11.83 21.83 -1.49
N HIS A 183 12.37 21.09 -2.45
CA HIS A 183 11.97 19.72 -2.69
C HIS A 183 12.70 18.77 -1.73
N LEU A 184 11.95 17.86 -1.09
CA LEU A 184 12.53 16.87 -0.20
C LEU A 184 13.01 15.66 -1.01
N ALA A 185 14.20 15.17 -0.71
CA ALA A 185 14.78 14.01 -1.39
C ALA A 185 13.88 12.76 -1.27
N SER A 186 13.17 12.62 -0.13
CA SER A 186 12.21 11.53 0.07
C SER A 186 11.03 11.59 -0.91
N GLN A 187 10.51 12.78 -1.21
CA GLN A 187 9.41 12.99 -2.15
C GLN A 187 9.84 12.64 -3.58
N GLN A 188 10.99 13.16 -4.00
CA GLN A 188 11.53 12.87 -5.34
C GLN A 188 11.71 11.37 -5.54
N SER A 189 12.28 10.67 -4.56
CA SER A 189 12.46 9.23 -4.63
C SER A 189 11.14 8.47 -4.74
N TRP A 190 10.10 8.88 -4.01
CA TRP A 190 8.77 8.31 -4.13
C TRP A 190 8.14 8.55 -5.50
N HIS A 191 8.29 9.74 -6.07
CA HIS A 191 7.80 10.05 -7.41
C HIS A 191 8.45 9.17 -8.47
N GLU A 192 9.77 9.04 -8.43
CA GLU A 192 10.54 8.21 -9.36
C GLU A 192 10.17 6.73 -9.23
N LEU A 193 10.10 6.22 -7.99
CA LEU A 193 9.74 4.83 -7.70
C LEU A 193 8.34 4.49 -8.22
N CYS A 194 7.33 5.29 -7.86
CA CYS A 194 5.95 5.03 -8.26
C CYS A 194 5.75 5.18 -9.78
N ALA A 195 6.40 6.17 -10.41
CA ALA A 195 6.34 6.34 -11.85
C ALA A 195 7.01 5.17 -12.60
N ALA A 196 8.16 4.70 -12.13
CA ALA A 196 8.84 3.55 -12.69
C ALA A 196 8.01 2.27 -12.53
N GLN A 197 7.49 1.99 -11.33
CA GLN A 197 6.63 0.83 -11.11
C GLN A 197 5.39 0.87 -12.00
N ALA A 198 4.68 2.00 -12.04
CA ALA A 198 3.47 2.13 -12.88
C ALA A 198 3.77 1.83 -14.35
N LYS A 199 4.86 2.38 -14.89
CA LYS A 199 5.23 2.24 -16.28
C LYS A 199 5.72 0.82 -16.64
N PHE A 200 6.65 0.28 -15.85
CA PHE A 200 7.29 -1.00 -16.18
C PHE A 200 6.46 -2.21 -15.75
N LEU A 201 5.62 -2.08 -14.74
CA LEU A 201 4.67 -3.11 -14.33
C LEU A 201 3.30 -2.94 -15.02
N GLN A 202 3.11 -1.89 -15.83
CA GLN A 202 1.89 -1.64 -16.61
C GLN A 202 0.61 -1.74 -15.77
N THR A 203 0.65 -1.11 -14.59
CA THR A 203 -0.41 -1.11 -13.59
C THR A 203 -0.65 0.29 -13.06
N TRP A 204 -1.84 0.57 -12.54
CA TRP A 204 -2.06 1.76 -11.74
C TRP A 204 -1.27 1.65 -10.44
N VAL A 205 -0.54 2.69 -10.07
CA VAL A 205 0.14 2.77 -8.77
C VAL A 205 -0.47 3.91 -7.98
N VAL A 206 -1.04 3.57 -6.82
CA VAL A 206 -1.79 4.50 -5.96
C VAL A 206 -1.09 4.59 -4.62
N ARG A 207 -0.41 5.68 -4.36
CA ARG A 207 0.28 5.96 -3.10
C ARG A 207 -0.57 6.87 -2.22
N CYS A 208 -0.87 6.41 -1.01
CA CYS A 208 -1.56 7.16 0.03
C CYS A 208 -0.62 7.38 1.22
N ASN A 209 -0.07 8.57 1.34
CA ASN A 209 0.79 8.96 2.47
C ASN A 209 -0.03 9.72 3.52
N ARG A 210 0.36 9.59 4.78
CA ARG A 210 -0.21 10.39 5.87
C ARG A 210 0.43 11.78 5.94
N ILE A 211 -0.20 12.68 6.70
CA ILE A 211 0.37 13.96 7.09
C ILE A 211 0.53 14.08 8.61
N GLY A 212 1.09 15.21 9.06
CA GLY A 212 1.15 15.62 10.46
C GLY A 212 2.46 15.27 11.16
N TYR A 213 2.46 15.42 12.47
CA TYR A 213 3.62 15.15 13.30
C TYR A 213 3.35 13.99 14.26
N GLU A 214 4.34 13.09 14.39
CA GLU A 214 4.39 12.08 15.45
C GLU A 214 5.78 12.05 16.05
N ASP A 215 5.88 12.20 17.37
CA ASP A 215 7.12 12.10 18.13
C ASP A 215 8.30 12.90 17.50
N GLY A 216 8.01 14.13 17.04
CA GLY A 216 8.99 15.01 16.41
C GLY A 216 9.30 14.72 14.94
N VAL A 217 8.66 13.73 14.33
CA VAL A 217 8.80 13.40 12.91
C VAL A 217 7.66 14.02 12.12
N LEU A 218 7.99 14.73 11.04
CA LEU A 218 7.03 15.30 10.09
C LEU A 218 6.72 14.28 8.99
N PHE A 219 5.43 14.14 8.69
CA PHE A 219 4.89 13.46 7.51
C PHE A 219 4.18 14.50 6.65
N ASP A 220 4.52 14.59 5.39
CA ASP A 220 4.12 15.71 4.52
C ASP A 220 3.09 15.37 3.45
N GLY A 221 2.60 14.14 3.45
CA GLY A 221 1.54 13.72 2.52
C GLY A 221 2.04 13.52 1.10
N GLU A 222 1.57 14.37 0.18
CA GLU A 222 1.86 14.30 -1.25
C GLU A 222 1.47 12.95 -1.87
N SER A 223 0.32 12.42 -1.44
CA SER A 223 -0.28 11.23 -2.01
C SER A 223 -0.45 11.38 -3.52
N ALA A 224 -0.28 10.30 -4.29
CA ALA A 224 -0.28 10.42 -5.74
C ALA A 224 -0.81 9.17 -6.45
N ILE A 225 -1.30 9.38 -7.68
CA ILE A 225 -1.73 8.32 -8.59
C ILE A 225 -0.87 8.37 -9.84
N ASN A 226 -0.27 7.24 -10.18
CA ASN A 226 0.54 7.07 -11.38
C ASN A 226 -0.18 6.17 -12.38
N SER A 227 -0.21 6.62 -13.64
CA SER A 227 -0.83 5.90 -14.75
C SER A 227 0.02 4.72 -15.21
N PRO A 228 -0.58 3.62 -15.72
CA PRO A 228 0.13 2.53 -16.39
C PRO A 228 1.00 2.97 -17.59
N MET A 229 0.76 4.16 -18.13
CA MET A 229 1.58 4.77 -19.18
C MET A 229 2.82 5.49 -18.62
N GLY A 230 2.95 5.57 -17.30
CA GLY A 230 3.94 6.34 -16.58
C GLY A 230 3.49 7.77 -16.29
N GLY A 231 4.07 8.35 -15.25
CA GLY A 231 3.79 9.72 -14.81
C GLY A 231 2.61 9.84 -13.84
N VAL A 232 2.68 10.92 -13.07
CA VAL A 232 1.64 11.31 -12.10
C VAL A 232 0.45 11.89 -12.86
N VAL A 233 -0.76 11.42 -12.55
CA VAL A 233 -2.02 11.91 -13.14
C VAL A 233 -2.88 12.68 -12.14
N ALA A 234 -2.63 12.49 -10.86
CA ALA A 234 -3.22 13.26 -9.78
C ALA A 234 -2.32 13.19 -8.54
N SER A 235 -2.23 14.28 -7.80
CA SER A 235 -1.50 14.36 -6.52
C SER A 235 -2.24 15.26 -5.54
N ALA A 236 -2.17 14.92 -4.25
CA ALA A 236 -2.65 15.74 -3.16
C ALA A 236 -1.61 16.81 -2.77
N HIS A 237 -2.07 17.86 -2.12
CA HIS A 237 -1.20 18.92 -1.60
C HIS A 237 -0.35 18.41 -0.44
N GLN A 238 0.81 19.07 -0.27
CA GLN A 238 1.67 18.80 0.88
C GLN A 238 1.05 19.34 2.17
N SER A 239 1.23 18.59 3.26
CA SER A 239 0.93 19.02 4.63
C SER A 239 -0.54 19.40 4.91
N GLU A 240 -1.46 19.04 4.03
CA GLU A 240 -2.90 19.30 4.20
C GLU A 240 -3.67 17.99 4.17
N GLU A 241 -4.72 17.87 5.00
CA GLU A 241 -5.68 16.79 4.86
C GLU A 241 -6.46 16.97 3.57
N GLU A 242 -6.49 15.95 2.73
CA GLU A 242 -7.14 16.03 1.42
C GLU A 242 -7.81 14.74 1.01
N LEU A 243 -8.98 14.88 0.39
CA LEU A 243 -9.67 13.80 -0.31
C LEU A 243 -9.40 13.93 -1.81
N LEU A 244 -8.42 13.16 -2.31
CA LEU A 244 -8.08 13.15 -3.72
C LEU A 244 -8.91 12.10 -4.46
N ILE A 245 -9.71 12.53 -5.44
CA ILE A 245 -10.57 11.63 -6.24
C ILE A 245 -10.03 11.51 -7.65
N TYR A 246 -9.94 10.27 -8.16
CA TYR A 246 -9.54 10.01 -9.54
C TYR A 246 -10.24 8.78 -10.14
N GLN A 247 -10.47 8.80 -11.47
CA GLN A 247 -11.09 7.68 -12.19
C GLN A 247 -10.02 6.76 -12.77
N LEU A 248 -9.81 5.60 -12.16
CA LEU A 248 -9.02 4.53 -12.75
C LEU A 248 -9.83 3.84 -13.84
N ASN A 249 -9.23 3.59 -15.01
CA ASN A 249 -9.93 2.99 -16.13
C ASN A 249 -9.11 1.85 -16.77
N SER A 250 -9.82 0.93 -17.42
CA SER A 250 -9.21 -0.20 -18.14
C SER A 250 -8.52 0.20 -19.44
N ASP A 251 -8.85 1.35 -20.02
CA ASP A 251 -8.31 1.76 -21.31
C ASP A 251 -6.82 2.07 -21.21
N ALA A 252 -6.39 2.72 -20.12
CA ALA A 252 -4.97 2.95 -19.84
C ALA A 252 -4.19 1.65 -19.66
N LEU A 253 -4.76 0.68 -18.93
CA LEU A 253 -4.18 -0.65 -18.76
C LEU A 253 -4.07 -1.39 -20.08
N LYS A 254 -5.18 -1.43 -20.83
CA LYS A 254 -5.23 -2.08 -22.16
C LYS A 254 -4.20 -1.47 -23.09
N ARG A 255 -4.14 -0.14 -23.15
CA ARG A 255 -3.20 0.56 -24.01
C ARG A 255 -1.75 0.22 -23.63
N ALA A 256 -1.36 0.32 -22.36
CA ALA A 256 -0.02 0.01 -21.90
C ALA A 256 0.37 -1.45 -22.23
N ARG A 257 -0.51 -2.42 -21.93
CA ARG A 257 -0.27 -3.86 -22.13
C ARG A 257 -0.28 -4.29 -23.60
N VAL A 258 -0.95 -3.54 -24.49
CA VAL A 258 -0.97 -3.82 -25.93
C VAL A 258 0.21 -3.17 -26.64
N GLU A 259 0.53 -1.89 -26.33
CA GLU A 259 1.65 -1.17 -26.95
C GLU A 259 3.02 -1.80 -26.60
N THR A 260 3.16 -2.32 -25.37
CA THR A 260 4.41 -2.96 -24.92
C THR A 260 4.04 -4.18 -24.05
N PRO A 261 3.89 -5.39 -24.61
CA PRO A 261 3.27 -6.52 -23.91
C PRO A 261 4.23 -7.22 -22.91
N LEU A 262 4.76 -6.49 -21.94
CA LEU A 262 5.76 -6.99 -20.98
C LEU A 262 5.26 -8.18 -20.14
N LEU A 263 3.97 -8.19 -19.76
CA LEU A 263 3.41 -9.30 -18.99
C LEU A 263 3.34 -10.60 -19.83
N ARG A 264 2.98 -10.49 -21.12
CA ARG A 264 2.98 -11.62 -22.04
C ARG A 264 4.38 -12.21 -22.21
N ASP A 265 5.36 -11.34 -22.29
CA ASP A 265 6.75 -11.70 -22.60
C ASP A 265 7.60 -11.96 -21.35
N ALA A 266 6.99 -11.87 -20.15
CA ALA A 266 7.65 -12.14 -18.88
C ALA A 266 8.06 -13.61 -18.77
N GLN A 267 9.34 -13.84 -18.48
CA GLN A 267 9.91 -15.19 -18.35
C GLN A 267 10.10 -15.57 -16.86
N ALA A 268 8.97 -15.78 -16.16
CA ALA A 268 8.98 -16.09 -14.72
C ALA A 268 9.82 -17.35 -14.39
N ASN A 269 9.75 -18.38 -15.24
CA ASN A 269 10.52 -19.61 -15.06
C ASN A 269 12.04 -19.37 -15.18
N LEU A 270 12.48 -18.50 -16.09
CA LEU A 270 13.89 -18.10 -16.17
C LEU A 270 14.34 -17.43 -14.87
N VAL A 271 13.55 -16.50 -14.34
CA VAL A 271 13.88 -15.81 -13.09
C VAL A 271 13.92 -16.81 -11.93
N ARG A 272 12.94 -17.71 -11.82
CA ARG A 272 12.90 -18.78 -10.81
C ARG A 272 14.19 -19.62 -10.84
N ARG A 273 14.61 -20.07 -12.02
CA ARG A 273 15.87 -20.83 -12.19
C ARG A 273 17.10 -20.02 -11.77
N GLN A 274 17.18 -18.76 -12.17
CA GLN A 274 18.30 -17.90 -11.80
C GLN A 274 18.37 -17.65 -10.29
N LEU A 275 17.23 -17.45 -9.63
CA LEU A 275 17.16 -17.32 -8.19
C LEU A 275 17.61 -18.59 -7.47
N ALA A 276 17.20 -19.77 -7.95
CA ALA A 276 17.64 -21.04 -7.38
C ALA A 276 19.16 -21.23 -7.48
N ILE A 277 19.78 -20.85 -8.62
CA ILE A 277 21.24 -20.86 -8.78
C ILE A 277 21.92 -19.92 -7.77
N ILE A 278 21.42 -18.69 -7.65
CA ILE A 278 21.99 -17.65 -6.77
C ILE A 278 21.88 -18.04 -5.29
N SER A 279 20.77 -18.67 -4.90
CA SER A 279 20.52 -19.09 -3.51
C SER A 279 21.13 -20.46 -3.17
N ASN A 280 21.75 -21.16 -4.13
CA ASN A 280 22.21 -22.55 -3.99
C ASN A 280 21.09 -23.48 -3.49
N ASP A 281 19.90 -23.38 -4.12
CA ASP A 281 18.72 -24.15 -3.76
C ASP A 281 19.01 -25.66 -3.91
N PRO A 282 18.82 -26.49 -2.89
CA PRO A 282 19.05 -27.92 -2.96
C PRO A 282 18.15 -28.65 -3.99
N ASP A 283 16.99 -28.06 -4.32
CA ASP A 283 16.06 -28.59 -5.31
C ASP A 283 16.30 -28.07 -6.73
N LEU A 284 17.46 -27.41 -6.97
CA LEU A 284 17.79 -26.78 -8.25
C LEU A 284 17.64 -27.75 -9.44
N ASP A 285 18.12 -29.01 -9.30
CA ASP A 285 18.04 -30.00 -10.36
C ASP A 285 16.58 -30.30 -10.77
N ASN A 286 15.66 -30.33 -9.83
CA ASN A 286 14.23 -30.47 -10.11
C ASN A 286 13.67 -29.26 -10.85
N LEU A 287 14.09 -28.05 -10.49
CA LEU A 287 13.68 -26.81 -11.15
C LEU A 287 14.24 -26.64 -12.58
N LEU A 288 15.38 -27.26 -12.87
CA LEU A 288 15.99 -27.24 -14.21
C LEU A 288 15.34 -28.21 -15.20
N ASN A 289 14.70 -29.26 -14.69
CA ASN A 289 14.08 -30.31 -15.51
C ASN A 289 12.58 -30.06 -15.81
N ASP A 290 11.97 -29.02 -15.25
CA ASP A 290 10.60 -28.59 -15.54
C ASP A 290 10.55 -27.75 -16.85
N GLU A 291 10.74 -28.41 -18.02
CA GLU A 291 10.50 -27.82 -19.35
C GLU A 291 9.15 -28.25 -19.94
#